data_bb6f6b43c64ded6b65eb66140cace82a
#
_entry.id   bb6f6b43c64ded6b65eb66140cace82a
#
_cell.length_a   1.000
_cell.length_b   1.000
_cell.length_c   1.000
_cell.angle_alpha   90.00
_cell.angle_beta   90.00
_cell.angle_gamma   90.00
#
_symmetry.space_group_name_H-M   'P 1'
#
loop_
_entity.id
_entity.type
_entity.pdbx_description
1 polymer ?
#
loop_
_entity_poly.entity_id
_entity_poly.type
_entity_poly.pdbx_seq_one_letter_code
_entity_poly.pdbx_strand_id
1 'polypeptide(L)'
;MPTNYLDPHVLDKVARLELRARLVVEGFVTGMHKSPYRGFSVEFAQHREYVPGDDLRHLDWKIFAKADRFVVKQYEEETNLRAHLFLDQSESMNYAHDGGMSKFDYAATGCASLAYLIQQQADAVGLTLFDDKIVKQVPPSNTRANLGNLFQALEQAKARQQKTKIGAILHDLSAQFRQRGLVLIFSDLFDAPEEVLKGLREIQSRGHDVVVFHVLDKDEVEFPFERMTLFQGLEQMPELLCDPKSLRDAYLAEIEGFAEAMRKGCLGQRIDYVRVVNHMPLDVVLTSYLSARAARAKRRK
;
A
#
# COMPACT_ATOMS: atom_id res chain seq x y z
N MET A 1 29.39 4.11 10.83
CA MET A 1 28.10 4.73 10.52
C MET A 1 27.02 3.86 11.14
N PRO A 2 25.99 4.37 11.80
CA PRO A 2 24.94 3.54 12.31
C PRO A 2 24.26 2.81 11.15
N THR A 3 24.15 1.50 11.24
CA THR A 3 23.48 0.66 10.25
C THR A 3 22.01 1.07 10.18
N ASN A 4 21.57 1.57 9.05
CA ASN A 4 20.15 1.89 8.87
C ASN A 4 19.39 0.58 8.66
N TYR A 5 18.78 0.06 9.73
CA TYR A 5 18.01 -1.21 9.73
C TYR A 5 16.78 -1.18 8.81
N LEU A 6 16.44 -0.02 8.25
CA LEU A 6 15.30 0.18 7.36
C LEU A 6 15.69 0.23 5.89
N ASP A 7 16.99 0.10 5.61
CA ASP A 7 17.49 -0.09 4.24
C ASP A 7 16.96 -1.41 3.67
N PRO A 8 16.37 -1.44 2.47
CA PRO A 8 15.87 -2.66 1.85
C PRO A 8 16.90 -3.79 1.79
N HIS A 9 18.17 -3.49 1.54
CA HIS A 9 19.26 -4.47 1.53
C HIS A 9 19.54 -5.09 2.91
N VAL A 10 19.21 -4.37 3.99
CA VAL A 10 19.32 -4.89 5.37
C VAL A 10 18.06 -5.68 5.71
N LEU A 11 16.88 -5.18 5.32
CA LEU A 11 15.62 -5.86 5.53
C LEU A 11 15.55 -7.21 4.80
N ASP A 12 16.14 -7.29 3.61
CA ASP A 12 16.19 -8.54 2.84
C ASP A 12 16.91 -9.67 3.59
N LYS A 13 17.90 -9.34 4.42
CA LYS A 13 18.60 -10.31 5.27
C LYS A 13 17.78 -10.82 6.45
N VAL A 14 16.63 -10.20 6.74
CA VAL A 14 15.73 -10.64 7.80
C VAL A 14 14.77 -11.69 7.25
N ALA A 15 14.95 -12.94 7.61
CA ALA A 15 14.25 -14.08 7.04
C ALA A 15 12.72 -14.07 7.26
N ARG A 16 12.23 -13.47 8.37
CA ARG A 16 10.81 -13.47 8.70
C ARG A 16 10.13 -12.17 8.29
N LEU A 17 9.13 -12.27 7.43
CA LEU A 17 8.36 -11.14 6.94
C LEU A 17 7.66 -10.36 8.07
N GLU A 18 7.15 -11.05 9.09
CA GLU A 18 6.57 -10.41 10.27
C GLU A 18 7.58 -9.48 10.96
N LEU A 19 8.83 -9.91 11.10
CA LEU A 19 9.86 -9.09 11.73
C LEU A 19 10.22 -7.89 10.86
N ARG A 20 10.31 -8.07 9.53
CA ARG A 20 10.49 -6.95 8.58
C ARG A 20 9.37 -5.92 8.73
N ALA A 21 8.12 -6.38 8.73
CA ALA A 21 6.95 -5.52 8.86
C ALA A 21 6.96 -4.71 10.16
N ARG A 22 7.31 -5.34 11.27
CA ARG A 22 7.43 -4.66 12.57
C ARG A 22 8.52 -3.59 12.55
N LEU A 23 9.71 -3.89 12.03
CA LEU A 23 10.81 -2.93 11.92
C LEU A 23 10.43 -1.70 11.09
N VAL A 24 9.77 -1.91 9.95
CA VAL A 24 9.27 -0.81 9.09
C VAL A 24 8.27 0.05 9.86
N VAL A 25 7.32 -0.56 10.57
CA VAL A 25 6.31 0.18 11.34
C VAL A 25 6.92 0.90 12.54
N GLU A 26 7.88 0.31 13.23
CA GLU A 26 8.60 0.97 14.33
C GLU A 26 9.39 2.19 13.82
N GLY A 27 10.05 2.08 12.67
CA GLY A 27 10.70 3.18 11.99
C GLY A 27 9.72 4.29 11.61
N PHE A 28 8.58 3.92 11.05
CA PHE A 28 7.48 4.82 10.73
C PHE A 28 6.96 5.55 11.98
N VAL A 29 6.65 4.85 13.07
CA VAL A 29 6.15 5.43 14.32
C VAL A 29 7.21 6.37 14.93
N THR A 30 8.48 5.95 14.96
CA THR A 30 9.58 6.78 15.46
C THR A 30 9.78 8.04 14.61
N GLY A 31 9.66 7.93 13.30
CA GLY A 31 9.70 9.05 12.37
C GLY A 31 8.54 10.03 12.59
N MET A 32 7.35 9.54 12.89
CA MET A 32 6.18 10.36 13.21
C MET A 32 6.34 11.15 14.53
N HIS A 33 7.02 10.61 15.53
CA HIS A 33 7.30 11.35 16.77
C HIS A 33 8.18 12.59 16.57
N LYS A 34 8.96 12.63 15.50
CA LYS A 34 9.74 13.82 15.09
C LYS A 34 8.94 14.79 14.21
N SER A 35 7.77 14.42 13.76
CA SER A 35 6.90 15.24 12.93
C SER A 35 5.84 15.93 13.80
N PRO A 36 5.52 17.22 13.60
CA PRO A 36 4.47 17.93 14.35
C PRO A 36 3.05 17.39 14.08
N TYR A 37 2.90 16.33 13.31
CA TYR A 37 1.62 15.72 12.98
C TYR A 37 1.23 14.64 14.01
N ARG A 38 0.72 15.07 15.15
CA ARG A 38 -0.06 14.21 16.06
C ARG A 38 -1.44 14.00 15.44
N GLY A 39 -1.83 12.76 15.11
CA GLY A 39 -3.17 12.53 14.60
C GLY A 39 -3.47 11.14 14.05
N PHE A 40 -3.00 10.07 14.67
CA PHE A 40 -3.54 8.72 14.54
C PHE A 40 -3.39 8.00 15.88
N SER A 41 -4.12 8.46 16.87
CA SER A 41 -4.39 7.68 18.06
C SER A 41 -5.89 7.79 18.27
N VAL A 42 -6.58 6.72 17.94
CA VAL A 42 -7.97 6.50 18.27
C VAL A 42 -7.96 5.64 19.51
N GLU A 43 -7.87 6.27 20.65
CA GLU A 43 -8.32 5.68 21.92
C GLU A 43 -8.65 6.80 22.89
N PHE A 44 -9.80 6.60 23.49
CA PHE A 44 -10.33 7.28 24.65
C PHE A 44 -11.33 8.41 24.36
N ALA A 45 -12.59 8.10 24.62
CA ALA A 45 -13.60 9.11 24.89
C ALA A 45 -13.14 9.94 26.11
N GLN A 46 -12.62 11.12 25.85
CA GLN A 46 -12.36 12.10 26.91
C GLN A 46 -13.69 12.76 27.30
N HIS A 47 -13.94 12.85 28.60
CA HIS A 47 -14.94 13.77 29.09
C HIS A 47 -14.39 15.19 28.94
N ARG A 48 -15.05 16.01 28.12
CA ARG A 48 -14.75 17.43 27.99
C ARG A 48 -15.80 18.22 28.75
N GLU A 49 -15.42 19.28 29.41
CA GLU A 49 -16.39 20.20 30.00
C GLU A 49 -17.30 20.78 28.91
N TYR A 50 -18.58 20.86 29.21
CA TYR A 50 -19.58 21.40 28.30
C TYR A 50 -19.31 22.88 28.03
N VAL A 51 -19.37 23.27 26.78
CA VAL A 51 -19.31 24.65 26.33
C VAL A 51 -20.66 25.00 25.70
N PRO A 52 -21.24 26.21 25.99
CA PRO A 52 -22.46 26.63 25.35
C PRO A 52 -22.40 26.50 23.82
N GLY A 53 -23.32 25.69 23.26
CA GLY A 53 -23.34 25.32 21.83
C GLY A 53 -23.08 23.85 21.56
N ASP A 54 -22.63 23.07 22.53
CA ASP A 54 -22.50 21.62 22.41
C ASP A 54 -23.86 20.93 22.39
N ASP A 55 -23.99 19.81 21.65
CA ASP A 55 -25.22 19.03 21.58
C ASP A 55 -25.49 18.32 22.91
N LEU A 56 -26.61 18.67 23.56
CA LEU A 56 -27.03 18.14 24.84
C LEU A 56 -27.25 16.62 24.87
N ARG A 57 -27.39 15.98 23.70
CA ARG A 57 -27.53 14.53 23.58
C ARG A 57 -26.26 13.78 24.00
N HIS A 58 -25.11 14.43 23.95
CA HIS A 58 -23.84 13.87 24.36
C HIS A 58 -23.42 14.16 25.79
N LEU A 59 -24.32 14.80 26.58
CA LEU A 59 -24.09 15.14 27.97
C LEU A 59 -24.09 13.87 28.84
N ASP A 60 -23.08 13.69 29.70
CA ASP A 60 -23.04 12.56 30.64
C ASP A 60 -23.85 12.87 31.90
N TRP A 61 -25.14 12.55 31.85
CA TRP A 61 -26.07 12.74 32.97
C TRP A 61 -25.67 11.98 34.24
N LYS A 62 -24.87 10.90 34.14
CA LYS A 62 -24.39 10.16 35.32
C LYS A 62 -23.28 10.90 36.06
N ILE A 63 -22.40 11.59 35.33
CA ILE A 63 -21.38 12.43 35.94
C ILE A 63 -22.03 13.70 36.50
N PHE A 64 -22.97 14.29 35.78
CA PHE A 64 -23.72 15.44 36.29
C PHE A 64 -24.41 15.12 37.64
N ALA A 65 -25.11 13.98 37.75
CA ALA A 65 -25.76 13.56 38.96
C ALA A 65 -24.82 13.28 40.16
N LYS A 66 -23.53 12.99 39.90
CA LYS A 66 -22.53 12.68 40.94
C LYS A 66 -21.64 13.85 41.31
N ALA A 67 -21.32 14.71 40.38
CA ALA A 67 -20.28 15.73 40.53
C ALA A 67 -20.76 17.16 40.23
N ASP A 68 -22.04 17.35 39.88
CA ASP A 68 -22.64 18.63 39.49
C ASP A 68 -21.84 19.40 38.41
N ARG A 69 -21.22 18.62 37.48
CA ARG A 69 -20.44 19.14 36.37
C ARG A 69 -21.05 18.70 35.05
N PHE A 70 -21.25 19.64 34.15
CA PHE A 70 -21.66 19.33 32.77
C PHE A 70 -20.46 18.84 31.94
N VAL A 71 -20.48 17.57 31.59
CA VAL A 71 -19.43 16.93 30.84
C VAL A 71 -20.00 16.26 29.60
N VAL A 72 -19.45 16.55 28.46
CA VAL A 72 -19.85 15.96 27.18
C VAL A 72 -18.96 14.75 26.89
N LYS A 73 -19.60 13.63 26.58
CA LYS A 73 -18.90 12.45 26.04
C LYS A 73 -18.43 12.77 24.62
N GLN A 74 -17.13 12.83 24.42
CA GLN A 74 -16.58 12.79 23.10
C GLN A 74 -16.49 11.30 22.68
N TYR A 75 -17.32 10.92 21.72
CA TYR A 75 -17.18 9.63 21.05
C TYR A 75 -16.18 9.83 19.93
N GLU A 76 -15.04 9.14 19.98
CA GLU A 76 -14.29 8.85 18.77
C GLU A 76 -15.09 7.79 18.02
N GLU A 77 -15.48 8.09 16.78
CA GLU A 77 -16.08 7.09 15.90
C GLU A 77 -15.07 5.95 15.76
N GLU A 78 -15.38 4.76 16.31
CA GLU A 78 -14.68 3.53 15.93
C GLU A 78 -14.84 3.41 14.41
N THR A 79 -13.81 3.76 13.67
CA THR A 79 -13.80 3.55 12.25
C THR A 79 -13.64 2.05 12.02
N ASN A 80 -14.73 1.35 11.73
CA ASN A 80 -14.70 -0.02 11.24
C ASN A 80 -14.15 -0.02 9.80
N LEU A 81 -12.93 0.47 9.63
CA LEU A 81 -12.27 0.49 8.33
C LEU A 81 -12.01 -0.95 7.89
N ARG A 82 -12.39 -1.26 6.66
CA ARG A 82 -12.00 -2.50 5.99
C ARG A 82 -10.97 -2.21 4.94
N ALA A 83 -9.79 -2.75 5.10
CA ALA A 83 -8.72 -2.63 4.13
C ALA A 83 -8.53 -3.94 3.36
N HIS A 84 -8.33 -3.82 2.07
CA HIS A 84 -8.05 -4.92 1.16
C HIS A 84 -6.69 -4.67 0.50
N LEU A 85 -5.74 -5.52 0.80
CA LEU A 85 -4.42 -5.50 0.18
C LEU A 85 -4.45 -6.41 -1.06
N PHE A 86 -4.01 -5.89 -2.20
CA PHE A 86 -3.82 -6.63 -3.43
C PHE A 86 -2.34 -6.65 -3.77
N LEU A 87 -1.79 -7.84 -3.89
CA LEU A 87 -0.40 -8.04 -4.24
C LEU A 87 -0.30 -8.84 -5.53
N ASP A 88 0.30 -8.21 -6.52
CA ASP A 88 0.67 -8.82 -7.79
C ASP A 88 1.83 -9.79 -7.58
N GLN A 89 1.69 -11.02 -8.08
CA GLN A 89 2.73 -12.05 -8.06
C GLN A 89 3.08 -12.54 -9.46
N SER A 90 2.92 -11.70 -10.49
CA SER A 90 3.37 -11.96 -11.84
C SER A 90 4.88 -12.14 -11.94
N GLU A 91 5.34 -12.66 -13.06
CA GLU A 91 6.74 -12.91 -13.29
C GLU A 91 7.58 -11.62 -13.27
N SER A 92 7.03 -10.53 -13.79
CA SER A 92 7.68 -9.23 -13.82
C SER A 92 8.02 -8.70 -12.42
N MET A 93 7.22 -9.03 -11.43
CA MET A 93 7.47 -8.66 -10.03
C MET A 93 8.67 -9.39 -9.40
N ASN A 94 9.18 -10.45 -10.02
CA ASN A 94 10.36 -11.18 -9.51
C ASN A 94 11.69 -10.48 -9.82
N TYR A 95 11.68 -9.43 -10.62
CA TYR A 95 12.89 -8.71 -10.98
C TYR A 95 13.55 -8.03 -9.79
N ALA A 96 14.89 -8.10 -9.72
CA ALA A 96 15.73 -7.51 -8.70
C ALA A 96 17.06 -7.03 -9.29
N HIS A 97 17.45 -5.79 -9.01
CA HIS A 97 18.77 -5.26 -9.33
C HIS A 97 19.86 -5.98 -8.51
N ASP A 98 20.91 -6.48 -9.18
CA ASP A 98 22.12 -7.07 -8.56
C ASP A 98 21.86 -8.06 -7.40
N GLY A 99 20.78 -8.86 -7.47
CA GLY A 99 20.41 -9.80 -6.42
C GLY A 99 19.94 -9.15 -5.12
N GLY A 100 19.53 -7.89 -5.18
CA GLY A 100 18.87 -7.19 -4.09
C GLY A 100 17.43 -7.66 -3.87
N MET A 101 16.66 -6.91 -3.10
CA MET A 101 15.25 -7.18 -2.84
C MET A 101 14.43 -7.07 -4.13
N SER A 102 13.70 -8.13 -4.49
CA SER A 102 12.82 -8.11 -5.68
C SER A 102 11.66 -7.12 -5.50
N LYS A 103 11.04 -6.69 -6.62
CA LYS A 103 9.80 -5.89 -6.56
C LYS A 103 8.74 -6.60 -5.72
N PHE A 104 8.64 -7.95 -5.88
CA PHE A 104 7.70 -8.77 -5.12
C PHE A 104 7.98 -8.74 -3.62
N ASP A 105 9.23 -9.01 -3.18
CA ASP A 105 9.59 -9.04 -1.76
C ASP A 105 9.42 -7.66 -1.10
N TYR A 106 9.74 -6.60 -1.83
CA TYR A 106 9.50 -5.23 -1.42
C TYR A 106 8.00 -4.94 -1.22
N ALA A 107 7.18 -5.28 -2.21
CA ALA A 107 5.74 -5.11 -2.16
C ALA A 107 5.09 -5.97 -1.06
N ALA A 108 5.53 -7.23 -0.89
CA ALA A 108 5.08 -8.12 0.18
C ALA A 108 5.42 -7.55 1.57
N THR A 109 6.63 -6.97 1.73
CA THR A 109 7.01 -6.28 2.98
C THR A 109 6.14 -5.05 3.21
N GLY A 110 5.81 -4.28 2.18
CA GLY A 110 4.88 -3.16 2.23
C GLY A 110 3.46 -3.58 2.64
N CYS A 111 2.93 -4.64 2.02
CA CYS A 111 1.65 -5.24 2.38
C CYS A 111 1.62 -5.71 3.85
N ALA A 112 2.66 -6.43 4.27
CA ALA A 112 2.79 -6.92 5.64
C ALA A 112 2.84 -5.76 6.66
N SER A 113 3.59 -4.70 6.34
CA SER A 113 3.71 -3.51 7.20
C SER A 113 2.38 -2.77 7.34
N LEU A 114 1.66 -2.59 6.24
CA LEU A 114 0.33 -1.96 6.27
C LEU A 114 -0.70 -2.85 6.98
N ALA A 115 -0.66 -4.17 6.75
CA ALA A 115 -1.52 -5.10 7.47
C ALA A 115 -1.32 -5.02 8.98
N TYR A 116 -0.06 -5.00 9.41
CA TYR A 116 0.29 -4.88 10.83
C TYR A 116 -0.19 -3.53 11.41
N LEU A 117 0.05 -2.42 10.69
CA LEU A 117 -0.38 -1.09 11.11
C LEU A 117 -1.90 -0.97 11.23
N ILE A 118 -2.64 -1.48 10.26
CA ILE A 118 -4.12 -1.46 10.23
C ILE A 118 -4.68 -2.30 11.37
N GLN A 119 -4.12 -3.49 11.60
CA GLN A 119 -4.55 -4.37 12.68
C GLN A 119 -4.25 -3.76 14.07
N GLN A 120 -3.16 -3.00 14.22
CA GLN A 120 -2.86 -2.27 15.46
C GLN A 120 -3.92 -1.21 15.79
N GLN A 121 -4.63 -0.71 14.78
CA GLN A 121 -5.75 0.23 14.92
C GLN A 121 -7.11 -0.48 15.11
N ALA A 122 -7.10 -1.80 15.38
CA ALA A 122 -8.27 -2.65 15.49
C ALA A 122 -9.16 -2.70 14.23
N ASP A 123 -8.65 -2.22 13.09
CA ASP A 123 -9.33 -2.25 11.80
C ASP A 123 -9.19 -3.61 11.11
N ALA A 124 -10.13 -3.94 10.22
CA ALA A 124 -10.13 -5.20 9.50
C ALA A 124 -9.24 -5.13 8.25
N VAL A 125 -8.35 -6.11 8.09
CA VAL A 125 -7.46 -6.22 6.92
C VAL A 125 -7.56 -7.59 6.27
N GLY A 126 -7.62 -7.61 4.94
CA GLY A 126 -7.59 -8.80 4.09
C GLY A 126 -6.51 -8.71 3.04
N LEU A 127 -6.20 -9.82 2.39
CA LEU A 127 -5.18 -9.95 1.36
C LEU A 127 -5.73 -10.73 0.17
N THR A 128 -5.42 -10.29 -1.02
CA THR A 128 -5.61 -11.03 -2.27
C THR A 128 -4.29 -11.07 -3.03
N LEU A 129 -3.81 -12.28 -3.30
CA LEU A 129 -2.69 -12.53 -4.19
C LEU A 129 -3.23 -12.86 -5.58
N PHE A 130 -2.68 -12.25 -6.60
CA PHE A 130 -3.12 -12.44 -7.98
C PHE A 130 -1.96 -12.44 -8.98
N ASP A 131 -2.18 -13.05 -10.13
CA ASP A 131 -1.37 -12.99 -11.34
C ASP A 131 -2.32 -12.80 -12.55
N ASP A 132 -2.52 -13.78 -13.40
CA ASP A 132 -3.55 -13.83 -14.44
C ASP A 132 -4.95 -14.18 -13.87
N LYS A 133 -5.01 -14.55 -12.60
CA LYS A 133 -6.20 -14.90 -11.83
C LYS A 133 -5.98 -14.64 -10.33
N ILE A 134 -7.05 -14.74 -9.56
CA ILE A 134 -6.94 -14.74 -8.11
C ILE A 134 -6.33 -16.07 -7.65
N VAL A 135 -5.18 -16.00 -6.99
CA VAL A 135 -4.42 -17.17 -6.50
C VAL A 135 -4.81 -17.54 -5.08
N LYS A 136 -4.89 -16.55 -4.21
CA LYS A 136 -5.23 -16.75 -2.79
C LYS A 136 -5.95 -15.53 -2.24
N GLN A 137 -6.96 -15.78 -1.41
CA GLN A 137 -7.64 -14.72 -0.68
C GLN A 137 -7.66 -15.02 0.82
N VAL A 138 -7.37 -14.00 1.61
CA VAL A 138 -7.58 -13.96 3.06
C VAL A 138 -8.63 -12.87 3.31
N PRO A 139 -9.84 -13.22 3.79
CA PRO A 139 -10.90 -12.24 3.96
C PRO A 139 -10.54 -11.21 5.03
N PRO A 140 -11.08 -9.96 4.95
CA PRO A 140 -10.80 -8.94 5.94
C PRO A 140 -11.32 -9.31 7.33
N SER A 141 -10.43 -9.25 8.32
CA SER A 141 -10.76 -9.42 9.74
C SER A 141 -9.75 -8.66 10.60
N ASN A 142 -10.16 -8.24 11.79
CA ASN A 142 -9.32 -7.54 12.76
C ASN A 142 -8.69 -8.47 13.81
N THR A 143 -8.84 -9.79 13.67
CA THR A 143 -8.30 -10.75 14.61
C THR A 143 -6.80 -10.99 14.41
N ARG A 144 -6.06 -11.23 15.50
CA ARG A 144 -4.62 -11.61 15.43
C ARG A 144 -4.39 -12.89 14.63
N ALA A 145 -5.32 -13.84 14.70
CA ALA A 145 -5.25 -15.07 13.91
C ALA A 145 -5.28 -14.77 12.40
N ASN A 146 -6.13 -13.84 11.98
CA ASN A 146 -6.19 -13.41 10.58
C ASN A 146 -4.89 -12.76 10.11
N LEU A 147 -4.26 -11.92 10.95
CA LEU A 147 -2.95 -11.35 10.65
C LEU A 147 -1.89 -12.45 10.47
N GLY A 148 -1.88 -13.47 11.33
CA GLY A 148 -1.01 -14.64 11.15
C GLY A 148 -1.24 -15.38 9.83
N ASN A 149 -2.50 -15.60 9.44
CA ASN A 149 -2.85 -16.20 8.15
C ASN A 149 -2.38 -15.34 6.97
N LEU A 150 -2.45 -14.03 7.11
CA LEU A 150 -2.00 -13.07 6.10
C LEU A 150 -0.47 -13.13 5.93
N PHE A 151 0.29 -13.11 7.03
CA PHE A 151 1.74 -13.28 6.99
C PHE A 151 2.14 -14.62 6.38
N GLN A 152 1.50 -15.71 6.79
CA GLN A 152 1.74 -17.02 6.21
C GLN A 152 1.43 -17.06 4.71
N ALA A 153 0.35 -16.38 4.27
CA ALA A 153 0.02 -16.29 2.86
C ALA A 153 1.09 -15.54 2.07
N LEU A 154 1.62 -14.43 2.60
CA LEU A 154 2.68 -13.65 1.98
C LEU A 154 4.02 -14.39 1.97
N GLU A 155 4.40 -15.10 3.06
CA GLU A 155 5.64 -15.88 3.13
C GLU A 155 5.64 -17.09 2.19
N GLN A 156 4.48 -17.69 1.94
CA GLN A 156 4.32 -18.81 1.00
C GLN A 156 4.19 -18.34 -0.46
N ALA A 157 3.87 -17.07 -0.67
CA ALA A 157 3.71 -16.50 -1.99
C ALA A 157 5.08 -16.35 -2.66
N LYS A 158 5.11 -16.59 -3.97
CA LYS A 158 6.27 -16.36 -4.83
C LYS A 158 5.78 -15.76 -6.14
N ALA A 159 6.55 -14.88 -6.71
CA ALA A 159 6.29 -14.45 -8.07
C ALA A 159 6.26 -15.68 -9.01
N ARG A 160 5.27 -15.74 -9.88
CA ARG A 160 4.97 -16.91 -10.71
C ARG A 160 5.27 -16.57 -12.16
N GLN A 161 5.65 -17.58 -12.95
CA GLN A 161 5.88 -17.44 -14.39
C GLN A 161 4.55 -17.30 -15.16
N GLN A 162 3.78 -16.29 -14.83
CA GLN A 162 2.49 -16.01 -15.45
C GLN A 162 2.40 -14.51 -15.80
N LYS A 163 1.72 -14.22 -16.91
CA LYS A 163 1.43 -12.84 -17.31
C LYS A 163 0.42 -12.21 -16.36
N THR A 164 0.55 -10.93 -16.16
CA THR A 164 -0.47 -10.14 -15.48
C THR A 164 -1.57 -9.73 -16.46
N LYS A 165 -2.81 -9.83 -16.00
CA LYS A 165 -4.00 -9.21 -16.62
C LYS A 165 -4.71 -8.38 -15.56
N ILE A 166 -4.01 -7.38 -15.05
CA ILE A 166 -4.47 -6.62 -13.88
C ILE A 166 -5.81 -5.94 -14.13
N GLY A 167 -6.05 -5.43 -15.35
CA GLY A 167 -7.33 -4.82 -15.71
C GLY A 167 -8.50 -5.80 -15.52
N ALA A 168 -8.38 -7.04 -16.01
CA ALA A 168 -9.40 -8.08 -15.85
C ALA A 168 -9.59 -8.50 -14.39
N ILE A 169 -8.49 -8.66 -13.65
CA ILE A 169 -8.53 -9.01 -12.22
C ILE A 169 -9.24 -7.93 -11.41
N LEU A 170 -8.94 -6.66 -11.64
CA LEU A 170 -9.60 -5.55 -10.96
C LEU A 170 -11.10 -5.50 -11.23
N HIS A 171 -11.51 -5.83 -12.48
CA HIS A 171 -12.91 -5.99 -12.83
C HIS A 171 -13.59 -7.09 -11.99
N ASP A 172 -13.02 -8.30 -11.98
CA ASP A 172 -13.56 -9.45 -11.24
C ASP A 172 -13.63 -9.17 -9.73
N LEU A 173 -12.60 -8.54 -9.18
CA LEU A 173 -12.54 -8.16 -7.77
C LEU A 173 -13.57 -7.09 -7.44
N SER A 174 -13.81 -6.13 -8.34
CA SER A 174 -14.81 -5.10 -8.11
C SER A 174 -16.20 -5.69 -7.81
N ALA A 175 -16.55 -6.81 -8.47
CA ALA A 175 -17.82 -7.49 -8.27
C ALA A 175 -17.95 -8.18 -6.90
N GLN A 176 -16.83 -8.54 -6.27
CA GLN A 176 -16.82 -9.28 -5.00
C GLN A 176 -16.96 -8.36 -3.77
N PHE A 177 -16.70 -7.08 -3.91
CA PHE A 177 -16.77 -6.15 -2.79
C PHE A 177 -18.20 -5.77 -2.46
N ARG A 178 -18.66 -6.20 -1.27
CA ARG A 178 -20.01 -5.88 -0.77
C ARG A 178 -20.05 -4.63 0.11
N GLN A 179 -18.94 -4.25 0.71
CA GLN A 179 -18.87 -3.15 1.66
C GLN A 179 -17.73 -2.21 1.28
N ARG A 180 -17.96 -0.91 1.45
CA ARG A 180 -16.96 0.13 1.20
C ARG A 180 -15.74 -0.06 2.09
N GLY A 181 -14.57 0.23 1.56
CA GLY A 181 -13.30 0.08 2.27
C GLY A 181 -12.15 0.74 1.55
N LEU A 182 -10.96 0.56 2.10
CA LEU A 182 -9.70 0.99 1.54
C LEU A 182 -9.11 -0.15 0.71
N VAL A 183 -8.80 0.10 -0.54
CA VAL A 183 -8.15 -0.85 -1.45
C VAL A 183 -6.74 -0.37 -1.73
N LEU A 184 -5.74 -1.19 -1.44
CA LEU A 184 -4.32 -0.92 -1.57
C LEU A 184 -3.73 -1.93 -2.54
N ILE A 185 -3.27 -1.47 -3.69
CA ILE A 185 -2.78 -2.33 -4.79
C ILE A 185 -1.27 -2.15 -4.93
N PHE A 186 -0.53 -3.25 -4.91
CA PHE A 186 0.91 -3.30 -5.15
C PHE A 186 1.17 -4.09 -6.42
N SER A 187 1.64 -3.43 -7.46
CA SER A 187 1.93 -4.01 -8.78
C SER A 187 2.87 -3.09 -9.55
N ASP A 188 3.58 -3.62 -10.53
CA ASP A 188 4.28 -2.82 -11.54
C ASP A 188 3.34 -2.36 -12.67
N LEU A 189 2.06 -2.75 -12.60
CA LEU A 189 0.99 -2.34 -13.54
C LEU A 189 1.29 -2.71 -15.01
N PHE A 190 2.08 -3.74 -15.26
CA PHE A 190 2.54 -4.12 -16.60
C PHE A 190 1.40 -4.70 -17.46
N ASP A 191 0.48 -3.81 -17.85
CA ASP A 191 -0.70 -4.09 -18.69
C ASP A 191 -1.07 -2.80 -19.45
N ALA A 192 -2.05 -2.86 -20.38
CA ALA A 192 -2.52 -1.71 -21.08
C ALA A 192 -3.10 -0.65 -20.13
N PRO A 193 -2.61 0.62 -20.13
CA PRO A 193 -3.03 1.64 -19.18
C PRO A 193 -4.54 1.86 -19.13
N GLU A 194 -5.21 1.77 -20.28
CA GLU A 194 -6.65 1.96 -20.40
C GLU A 194 -7.44 0.89 -19.64
N GLU A 195 -7.01 -0.38 -19.73
CA GLU A 195 -7.65 -1.49 -19.04
C GLU A 195 -7.42 -1.43 -17.53
N VAL A 196 -6.20 -1.08 -17.10
CA VAL A 196 -5.88 -0.86 -15.69
C VAL A 196 -6.74 0.26 -15.11
N LEU A 197 -6.76 1.43 -15.78
CA LEU A 197 -7.54 2.59 -15.34
C LEU A 197 -9.05 2.32 -15.34
N LYS A 198 -9.55 1.49 -16.26
CA LYS A 198 -10.94 1.04 -16.28
C LYS A 198 -11.27 0.18 -15.07
N GLY A 199 -10.45 -0.83 -14.76
CA GLY A 199 -10.63 -1.69 -13.59
C GLY A 199 -10.56 -0.90 -12.27
N LEU A 200 -9.62 0.03 -12.15
CA LEU A 200 -9.49 0.93 -11.00
C LEU A 200 -10.73 1.81 -10.82
N ARG A 201 -11.28 2.35 -11.93
CA ARG A 201 -12.51 3.16 -11.92
C ARG A 201 -13.70 2.36 -11.41
N GLU A 202 -13.82 1.11 -11.80
CA GLU A 202 -14.92 0.24 -11.35
C GLU A 202 -14.90 0.04 -9.83
N ILE A 203 -13.72 -0.20 -9.24
CA ILE A 203 -13.58 -0.30 -7.79
C ILE A 203 -13.93 1.03 -7.12
N GLN A 204 -13.40 2.15 -7.63
CA GLN A 204 -13.63 3.48 -7.09
C GLN A 204 -15.12 3.88 -7.18
N SER A 205 -15.81 3.55 -8.29
CA SER A 205 -17.24 3.88 -8.50
C SER A 205 -18.17 3.19 -7.52
N ARG A 206 -17.73 2.06 -6.94
CA ARG A 206 -18.45 1.35 -5.84
C ARG A 206 -18.23 1.99 -4.47
N GLY A 207 -17.49 3.10 -4.42
CA GLY A 207 -17.28 3.91 -3.23
C GLY A 207 -16.09 3.46 -2.38
N HIS A 208 -15.16 2.68 -2.96
CA HIS A 208 -13.90 2.36 -2.29
C HIS A 208 -12.90 3.49 -2.45
N ASP A 209 -12.11 3.72 -1.40
CA ASP A 209 -10.89 4.51 -1.48
C ASP A 209 -9.78 3.63 -2.08
N VAL A 210 -9.22 4.03 -3.20
CA VAL A 210 -8.21 3.23 -3.91
C VAL A 210 -6.86 3.91 -3.85
N VAL A 211 -5.84 3.13 -3.55
CA VAL A 211 -4.43 3.53 -3.54
C VAL A 211 -3.64 2.54 -4.37
N VAL A 212 -2.87 3.05 -5.31
CA VAL A 212 -2.00 2.25 -6.17
C VAL A 212 -0.55 2.54 -5.80
N PHE A 213 0.16 1.53 -5.35
CA PHE A 213 1.61 1.53 -5.21
C PHE A 213 2.19 0.91 -6.49
N HIS A 214 2.66 1.79 -7.38
CA HIS A 214 3.33 1.39 -8.61
C HIS A 214 4.78 1.06 -8.29
N VAL A 215 5.09 -0.22 -8.23
CA VAL A 215 6.40 -0.73 -7.77
C VAL A 215 7.30 -0.94 -8.97
N LEU A 216 8.40 -0.21 -9.00
CA LEU A 216 9.42 -0.27 -10.03
C LEU A 216 10.76 -0.73 -9.43
N ASP A 217 11.61 -1.31 -10.26
CA ASP A 217 13.00 -1.56 -9.92
C ASP A 217 13.89 -0.38 -10.31
N LYS A 218 15.06 -0.30 -9.67
CA LYS A 218 16.06 0.72 -9.97
C LYS A 218 16.48 0.69 -11.43
N ASP A 219 16.67 -0.51 -11.98
CA ASP A 219 17.08 -0.69 -13.38
C ASP A 219 16.02 -0.23 -14.37
N GLU A 220 14.74 -0.36 -14.01
CA GLU A 220 13.65 0.15 -14.84
C GLU A 220 13.60 1.68 -14.87
N VAL A 221 14.02 2.34 -13.79
CA VAL A 221 14.00 3.81 -13.69
C VAL A 221 15.28 4.46 -14.19
N GLU A 222 16.45 3.83 -13.98
CA GLU A 222 17.75 4.43 -14.31
C GLU A 222 18.37 3.86 -15.59
N PHE A 223 18.00 2.64 -15.97
CA PHE A 223 18.56 1.88 -17.11
C PHE A 223 20.09 1.92 -17.13
N PRO A 224 20.76 1.37 -16.11
CA PRO A 224 22.21 1.56 -15.90
C PRO A 224 23.11 0.71 -16.79
N PHE A 225 22.56 0.04 -17.79
CA PHE A 225 23.28 -0.88 -18.67
C PHE A 225 24.17 -0.12 -19.67
N GLU A 226 25.45 -0.51 -19.76
CA GLU A 226 26.44 0.17 -20.60
C GLU A 226 27.03 -0.70 -21.71
N ARG A 227 26.95 -2.02 -21.58
CA ARG A 227 27.55 -3.00 -22.48
C ARG A 227 26.47 -3.78 -23.21
N MET A 228 26.85 -4.41 -24.35
CA MET A 228 26.00 -5.38 -25.02
C MET A 228 25.37 -6.32 -23.99
N THR A 229 24.04 -6.28 -23.88
CA THR A 229 23.27 -6.99 -22.86
C THR A 229 22.24 -7.89 -23.55
N LEU A 230 22.18 -9.14 -23.09
CA LEU A 230 21.07 -10.02 -23.44
C LEU A 230 19.95 -9.80 -22.44
N PHE A 231 18.90 -9.11 -22.87
CA PHE A 231 17.69 -8.97 -22.09
C PHE A 231 16.83 -10.22 -22.24
N GLN A 232 16.61 -10.93 -21.17
CA GLN A 232 15.69 -12.06 -21.14
C GLN A 232 14.27 -11.53 -20.93
N GLY A 233 13.40 -11.79 -21.91
CA GLY A 233 12.01 -11.38 -21.80
C GLY A 233 11.31 -12.14 -20.68
N LEU A 234 10.71 -11.40 -19.75
CA LEU A 234 9.78 -11.95 -18.78
C LEU A 234 8.44 -12.24 -19.46
N GLU A 235 7.58 -13.03 -18.82
CA GLU A 235 6.21 -13.30 -19.31
C GLU A 235 6.17 -13.90 -20.73
N GLN A 236 7.11 -14.79 -21.06
CA GLN A 236 7.24 -15.44 -22.37
C GLN A 236 7.58 -14.49 -23.53
N MET A 237 8.13 -13.33 -23.24
CA MET A 237 8.67 -12.45 -24.27
C MET A 237 10.00 -12.99 -24.79
N PRO A 238 10.37 -12.75 -26.08
CA PRO A 238 11.64 -13.22 -26.64
C PRO A 238 12.85 -12.54 -25.98
N GLU A 239 13.98 -13.22 -26.02
CA GLU A 239 15.27 -12.63 -25.65
C GLU A 239 15.68 -11.57 -26.69
N LEU A 240 16.25 -10.48 -26.20
CA LEU A 240 16.75 -9.39 -27.03
C LEU A 240 18.22 -9.08 -26.71
N LEU A 241 19.11 -9.38 -27.65
CA LEU A 241 20.49 -8.93 -27.57
C LEU A 241 20.62 -7.56 -28.25
N CYS A 242 20.95 -6.53 -27.48
CA CYS A 242 21.09 -5.19 -28.03
C CYS A 242 22.15 -4.36 -27.31
N ASP A 243 22.53 -3.24 -27.95
CA ASP A 243 23.32 -2.20 -27.30
C ASP A 243 22.39 -1.30 -26.47
N PRO A 244 22.48 -1.33 -25.14
CA PRO A 244 21.60 -0.55 -24.27
C PRO A 244 21.67 0.96 -24.53
N LYS A 245 22.85 1.47 -24.95
CA LYS A 245 23.03 2.90 -25.19
C LYS A 245 22.10 3.44 -26.28
N SER A 246 21.85 2.62 -27.30
CA SER A 246 20.96 3.00 -28.41
C SER A 246 19.48 3.01 -28.01
N LEU A 247 19.10 2.28 -26.97
CA LEU A 247 17.72 2.13 -26.51
C LEU A 247 17.37 3.01 -25.29
N ARG A 248 18.39 3.44 -24.54
CA ARG A 248 18.22 4.08 -23.23
C ARG A 248 17.23 5.22 -23.25
N ASP A 249 17.42 6.17 -24.14
CA ASP A 249 16.59 7.38 -24.16
C ASP A 249 15.14 7.06 -24.52
N ALA A 250 14.93 6.17 -25.48
CA ALA A 250 13.61 5.72 -25.88
C ALA A 250 12.92 4.92 -24.76
N TYR A 251 13.66 4.01 -24.11
CA TYR A 251 13.14 3.22 -23.00
C TYR A 251 12.72 4.09 -21.80
N LEU A 252 13.60 5.03 -21.38
CA LEU A 252 13.30 5.92 -20.27
C LEU A 252 12.13 6.84 -20.57
N ALA A 253 12.01 7.32 -21.82
CA ALA A 253 10.86 8.11 -22.24
C ALA A 253 9.54 7.30 -22.18
N GLU A 254 9.58 6.02 -22.56
CA GLU A 254 8.40 5.14 -22.55
C GLU A 254 7.96 4.84 -21.10
N ILE A 255 8.90 4.46 -20.22
CA ILE A 255 8.61 4.19 -18.79
C ILE A 255 8.06 5.44 -18.10
N GLU A 256 8.66 6.61 -18.33
CA GLU A 256 8.18 7.86 -17.74
C GLU A 256 6.81 8.25 -18.32
N GLY A 257 6.62 8.06 -19.63
CA GLY A 257 5.34 8.29 -20.31
C GLY A 257 4.23 7.41 -19.73
N PHE A 258 4.52 6.12 -19.51
CA PHE A 258 3.60 5.17 -18.89
C PHE A 258 3.25 5.60 -17.44
N ALA A 259 4.28 5.87 -16.61
CA ALA A 259 4.07 6.28 -15.22
C ALA A 259 3.25 7.57 -15.12
N GLU A 260 3.50 8.55 -16.00
CA GLU A 260 2.76 9.80 -16.05
C GLU A 260 1.31 9.61 -16.54
N ALA A 261 1.08 8.74 -17.51
CA ALA A 261 -0.28 8.38 -17.97
C ALA A 261 -1.07 7.73 -16.82
N MET A 262 -0.47 6.78 -16.10
CA MET A 262 -1.07 6.16 -14.93
C MET A 262 -1.35 7.17 -13.82
N ARG A 263 -0.39 8.05 -13.52
CA ARG A 263 -0.54 9.10 -12.51
C ARG A 263 -1.70 10.04 -12.82
N LYS A 264 -1.77 10.54 -14.08
CA LYS A 264 -2.85 11.43 -14.53
C LYS A 264 -4.21 10.73 -14.52
N GLY A 265 -4.25 9.48 -15.00
CA GLY A 265 -5.47 8.68 -15.01
C GLY A 265 -6.02 8.42 -13.61
N CYS A 266 -5.16 8.04 -12.66
CA CYS A 266 -5.52 7.85 -11.26
C CYS A 266 -6.02 9.15 -10.63
N LEU A 267 -5.30 10.27 -10.83
CA LEU A 267 -5.68 11.57 -10.30
C LEU A 267 -7.05 12.01 -10.80
N GLY A 268 -7.32 11.84 -12.10
CA GLY A 268 -8.62 12.16 -12.71
C GLY A 268 -9.78 11.35 -12.13
N GLN A 269 -9.50 10.18 -11.57
CA GLN A 269 -10.46 9.28 -10.94
C GLN A 269 -10.48 9.38 -9.41
N ARG A 270 -9.76 10.32 -8.80
CA ARG A 270 -9.60 10.48 -7.35
C ARG A 270 -8.97 9.26 -6.67
N ILE A 271 -8.09 8.58 -7.37
CA ILE A 271 -7.31 7.44 -6.89
C ILE A 271 -5.94 7.96 -6.48
N ASP A 272 -5.45 7.54 -5.31
CA ASP A 272 -4.11 7.87 -4.86
C ASP A 272 -3.09 7.00 -5.63
N TYR A 273 -2.14 7.64 -6.28
CA TYR A 273 -1.05 6.97 -6.99
C TYR A 273 0.29 7.28 -6.32
N VAL A 274 1.02 6.24 -5.96
CA VAL A 274 2.32 6.31 -5.29
C VAL A 274 3.33 5.52 -6.11
N ARG A 275 4.24 6.22 -6.78
CA ARG A 275 5.37 5.59 -7.47
C ARG A 275 6.43 5.22 -6.44
N VAL A 276 6.87 3.97 -6.46
CA VAL A 276 7.80 3.40 -5.49
C VAL A 276 8.89 2.65 -6.23
N VAL A 277 10.13 2.82 -5.81
CA VAL A 277 11.27 2.06 -6.33
C VAL A 277 11.81 1.16 -5.22
N ASN A 278 12.06 -0.11 -5.51
CA ASN A 278 12.34 -1.15 -4.51
C ASN A 278 13.63 -0.94 -3.67
N HIS A 279 14.45 0.04 -4.01
CA HIS A 279 15.59 0.46 -3.19
C HIS A 279 15.25 1.57 -2.18
N MET A 280 14.05 2.16 -2.24
CA MET A 280 13.63 3.20 -1.30
C MET A 280 13.29 2.59 0.07
N PRO A 281 13.69 3.21 1.19
CA PRO A 281 13.26 2.77 2.51
C PRO A 281 11.74 2.83 2.65
N LEU A 282 11.12 1.69 2.99
CA LEU A 282 9.66 1.56 3.06
C LEU A 282 9.00 2.47 4.10
N ASP A 283 9.68 2.72 5.22
CA ASP A 283 9.22 3.66 6.26
C ASP A 283 9.08 5.08 5.73
N VAL A 284 10.02 5.52 4.87
CA VAL A 284 9.97 6.82 4.21
C VAL A 284 8.79 6.89 3.24
N VAL A 285 8.60 5.85 2.43
CA VAL A 285 7.48 5.77 1.46
C VAL A 285 6.14 5.81 2.19
N LEU A 286 5.96 4.97 3.21
CA LEU A 286 4.73 4.92 3.99
C LEU A 286 4.47 6.21 4.76
N THR A 287 5.52 6.81 5.35
CA THR A 287 5.42 8.11 6.04
C THR A 287 4.94 9.20 5.09
N SER A 288 5.55 9.30 3.92
CA SER A 288 5.20 10.30 2.90
C SER A 288 3.75 10.14 2.44
N TYR A 289 3.34 8.90 2.13
CA TYR A 289 1.97 8.61 1.70
C TYR A 289 0.94 8.96 2.78
N LEU A 290 1.12 8.44 4.00
CA LEU A 290 0.16 8.64 5.09
C LEU A 290 0.08 10.10 5.52
N SER A 291 1.19 10.83 5.52
CA SER A 291 1.23 12.28 5.80
C SER A 291 0.48 13.07 4.72
N ALA A 292 0.69 12.76 3.45
CA ALA A 292 -0.03 13.41 2.34
C ALA A 292 -1.55 13.14 2.41
N ARG A 293 -1.95 11.91 2.74
CA ARG A 293 -3.36 11.53 2.90
C ARG A 293 -4.00 12.28 4.09
N ALA A 294 -3.33 12.37 5.23
CA ALA A 294 -3.81 13.11 6.40
C ALA A 294 -3.98 14.61 6.09
N ALA A 295 -3.06 15.22 5.35
CA ALA A 295 -3.16 16.61 4.93
C ALA A 295 -4.36 16.88 4.01
N ARG A 296 -4.68 15.94 3.10
CA ARG A 296 -5.85 16.03 2.22
C ARG A 296 -7.17 15.89 3.00
N ALA A 297 -7.23 14.99 3.98
CA ALA A 297 -8.41 14.81 4.83
C ALA A 297 -8.75 16.08 5.61
N LYS A 298 -7.73 16.82 6.10
CA LYS A 298 -7.94 18.11 6.81
C LYS A 298 -8.44 19.24 5.91
N ARG A 299 -8.14 19.23 4.60
CA ARG A 299 -8.59 20.24 3.64
C ARG A 299 -10.03 20.03 3.18
N ARG A 300 -10.62 18.85 3.43
CA ARG A 300 -12.01 18.51 3.06
C ARG A 300 -13.02 18.76 4.18
N LYS A 301 -12.55 19.03 5.41
CA LYS A 301 -13.34 19.51 6.55
C LYS A 301 -13.29 21.03 6.62
#